data_4aef3d1e1f1e184669e9c5ed0f49b901
#
_entry.id   4aef3d1e1f1e184669e9c5ed0f49b901
#
_cell.length_a   1.000
_cell.length_b   1.000
_cell.length_c   1.000
_cell.angle_alpha   90.00
_cell.angle_beta   90.00
_cell.angle_gamma   90.00
#
_symmetry.space_group_name_H-M   'P 1'
#
loop_
_entity.id
_entity.type
_entity.pdbx_description
1 polymer ?
#
loop_
_entity_poly.entity_id
_entity_poly.type
_entity_poly.pdbx_seq_one_letter_code
_entity_poly.pdbx_strand_id
1 'polypeptide(L)'
;MSIVKSLKTWLSICIFLAVACPLLSAESQRVTSIELTPHARRAIDRALNYLASEQKPDGSWGKERYWVANTALSTLAFMVQGHVPGQGRYGQNLERGISYLVSQAGKRSDGYIVDSSSG
;
A
#
# COMPACT_ATOMS: atom_id res chain seq x y z
N MET A 1 -0.42 -35.28 -52.93
CA MET A 1 -1.43 -35.72 -51.94
C MET A 1 -0.93 -35.75 -50.49
N SER A 2 0.34 -35.76 -50.25
CA SER A 2 0.95 -35.75 -48.91
C SER A 2 0.84 -34.40 -48.18
N ILE A 3 0.93 -33.28 -48.87
CA ILE A 3 0.90 -31.91 -48.30
C ILE A 3 -0.49 -31.55 -47.78
N VAL A 4 -1.57 -32.00 -48.41
CA VAL A 4 -2.95 -31.70 -47.96
C VAL A 4 -3.32 -32.43 -46.69
N LYS A 5 -2.77 -33.61 -46.44
CA LYS A 5 -2.98 -34.36 -45.19
C LYS A 5 -2.22 -33.70 -44.03
N SER A 6 -1.03 -33.17 -44.29
CA SER A 6 -0.24 -32.43 -43.29
C SER A 6 -0.92 -31.11 -42.88
N LEU A 7 -1.49 -30.38 -43.83
CA LEU A 7 -2.15 -29.10 -43.55
C LEU A 7 -3.39 -29.26 -42.68
N LYS A 8 -4.18 -30.35 -42.91
CA LYS A 8 -5.37 -30.62 -42.06
C LYS A 8 -5.00 -30.99 -40.61
N THR A 9 -3.92 -31.73 -40.42
CA THR A 9 -3.43 -32.06 -39.07
C THR A 9 -2.88 -30.83 -38.34
N TRP A 10 -2.17 -29.94 -39.02
CA TRP A 10 -1.68 -28.68 -38.43
C TRP A 10 -2.82 -27.73 -38.08
N LEU A 11 -3.85 -27.64 -38.94
CA LEU A 11 -5.03 -26.81 -38.63
C LEU A 11 -5.81 -27.34 -37.43
N SER A 12 -5.93 -28.68 -37.29
CA SER A 12 -6.60 -29.29 -36.12
C SER A 12 -5.87 -29.08 -34.83
N ILE A 13 -4.55 -29.10 -34.83
CA ILE A 13 -3.70 -28.84 -33.65
C ILE A 13 -3.78 -27.36 -33.23
N CYS A 14 -3.77 -26.42 -34.18
CA CYS A 14 -3.92 -25.00 -33.89
C CYS A 14 -5.29 -24.65 -33.29
N ILE A 15 -6.36 -25.29 -33.76
CA ILE A 15 -7.72 -25.08 -33.22
C ILE A 15 -7.82 -25.65 -31.79
N PHE A 16 -7.17 -26.78 -31.50
CA PHE A 16 -7.18 -27.39 -30.18
C PHE A 16 -6.37 -26.55 -29.16
N LEU A 17 -5.26 -25.93 -29.57
CA LEU A 17 -4.46 -25.01 -28.72
C LEU A 17 -5.19 -23.69 -28.49
N ALA A 18 -6.00 -23.20 -29.42
CA ALA A 18 -6.72 -21.94 -29.26
C ALA A 18 -7.91 -22.05 -28.28
N VAL A 19 -8.48 -23.25 -28.08
CA VAL A 19 -9.60 -23.49 -27.17
C VAL A 19 -9.13 -23.75 -25.74
N ALA A 20 -7.89 -24.20 -25.54
CA ALA A 20 -7.35 -24.48 -24.19
C ALA A 20 -6.83 -23.26 -23.44
N CYS A 21 -6.61 -22.13 -24.12
CA CYS A 21 -6.02 -20.93 -23.53
C CYS A 21 -6.97 -20.05 -22.67
N PRO A 22 -8.31 -20.05 -22.84
CA PRO A 22 -9.17 -19.19 -22.02
C PRO A 22 -9.49 -19.76 -20.63
N LEU A 23 -9.14 -21.02 -20.32
CA LEU A 23 -9.47 -21.61 -19.03
C LEU A 23 -8.44 -21.34 -17.91
N LEU A 24 -7.25 -20.82 -18.24
CA LEU A 24 -6.23 -20.49 -17.23
C LEU A 24 -6.27 -19.02 -16.77
N SER A 25 -7.11 -18.18 -17.36
CA SER A 25 -7.14 -16.74 -17.02
C SER A 25 -8.27 -16.33 -16.08
N ALA A 26 -9.09 -17.26 -15.57
CA ALA A 26 -10.30 -16.94 -14.82
C ALA A 26 -10.10 -16.97 -13.30
N GLU A 27 -8.92 -17.28 -12.77
CA GLU A 27 -8.73 -17.49 -11.33
C GLU A 27 -8.00 -16.33 -10.60
N SER A 28 -7.66 -15.26 -11.30
CA SER A 28 -6.84 -14.18 -10.71
C SER A 28 -7.61 -12.94 -10.28
N GLN A 29 -8.95 -12.93 -10.24
CA GLN A 29 -9.74 -11.75 -9.88
C GLN A 29 -10.82 -12.00 -8.82
N ARG A 30 -10.48 -12.73 -7.77
CA ARG A 30 -11.23 -12.62 -6.52
C ARG A 30 -10.43 -11.87 -5.46
N VAL A 31 -9.93 -10.70 -5.80
CA VAL A 31 -9.76 -9.68 -4.79
C VAL A 31 -11.17 -9.22 -4.46
N THR A 32 -11.73 -9.80 -3.42
CA THR A 32 -12.96 -9.30 -2.82
C THR A 32 -12.65 -7.85 -2.42
N SER A 33 -13.06 -6.90 -3.25
CA SER A 33 -13.05 -5.49 -2.88
C SER A 33 -14.00 -5.39 -1.68
N ILE A 34 -13.43 -5.33 -0.48
CA ILE A 34 -14.20 -5.06 0.73
C ILE A 34 -14.69 -3.63 0.55
N GLU A 35 -15.92 -3.48 0.06
CA GLU A 35 -16.54 -2.19 -0.08
C GLU A 35 -16.84 -1.64 1.33
N LEU A 36 -16.13 -0.57 1.69
CA LEU A 36 -16.34 0.08 2.98
C LEU A 36 -17.74 0.70 3.03
N THR A 37 -18.51 0.35 4.05
CA THR A 37 -19.80 0.97 4.29
C THR A 37 -19.66 2.48 4.49
N PRO A 38 -20.71 3.29 4.19
CA PRO A 38 -20.67 4.73 4.44
C PRO A 38 -20.36 5.09 5.90
N HIS A 39 -20.79 4.25 6.84
CA HIS A 39 -20.49 4.43 8.25
C HIS A 39 -18.99 4.23 8.54
N ALA A 40 -18.37 3.18 7.98
CA ALA A 40 -16.95 2.91 8.13
C ALA A 40 -16.11 4.04 7.51
N ARG A 41 -16.46 4.55 6.32
CA ARG A 41 -15.80 5.71 5.70
C ARG A 41 -15.79 6.92 6.63
N ARG A 42 -16.95 7.29 7.17
CA ARG A 42 -17.03 8.41 8.13
C ARG A 42 -16.21 8.20 9.40
N ALA A 43 -16.11 6.95 9.87
CA ALA A 43 -15.28 6.63 11.03
C ALA A 43 -13.78 6.82 10.71
N ILE A 44 -13.35 6.37 9.54
CA ILE A 44 -11.97 6.55 9.04
C ILE A 44 -11.66 8.05 8.90
N ASP A 45 -12.55 8.83 8.28
CA ASP A 45 -12.34 10.28 8.11
C ASP A 45 -12.18 11.00 9.45
N ARG A 46 -12.99 10.63 10.46
CA ARG A 46 -12.84 11.20 11.80
C ARG A 46 -11.51 10.80 12.45
N ALA A 47 -11.09 9.55 12.28
CA ALA A 47 -9.83 9.07 12.81
C ALA A 47 -8.63 9.77 12.16
N LEU A 48 -8.64 9.96 10.84
CA LEU A 48 -7.56 10.69 10.15
C LEU A 48 -7.51 12.18 10.57
N ASN A 49 -8.68 12.81 10.74
CA ASN A 49 -8.74 14.18 11.26
C ASN A 49 -8.15 14.28 12.68
N TYR A 50 -8.48 13.34 13.53
CA TYR A 50 -7.91 13.26 14.88
C TYR A 50 -6.39 13.07 14.83
N LEU A 51 -5.90 12.09 14.04
CA LEU A 51 -4.45 11.91 13.87
C LEU A 51 -3.77 13.19 13.37
N ALA A 52 -4.36 13.88 12.38
CA ALA A 52 -3.78 15.12 11.88
C ALA A 52 -3.67 16.21 12.96
N SER A 53 -4.66 16.31 13.87
CA SER A 53 -4.64 17.27 14.98
C SER A 53 -3.67 16.91 16.10
N GLU A 54 -3.36 15.62 16.28
CA GLU A 54 -2.43 15.13 17.32
C GLU A 54 -0.96 15.14 16.90
N GLN A 55 -0.67 15.51 15.66
CA GLN A 55 0.72 15.59 15.17
C GLN A 55 1.46 16.71 15.86
N LYS A 56 2.65 16.41 16.37
CA LYS A 56 3.53 17.38 16.99
C LYS A 56 4.24 18.28 15.97
N PRO A 57 4.76 19.42 16.40
CA PRO A 57 5.48 20.35 15.53
C PRO A 57 6.71 19.72 14.83
N ASP A 58 7.36 18.74 15.47
CA ASP A 58 8.50 18.01 14.91
C ASP A 58 8.09 16.91 13.89
N GLY A 59 6.79 16.74 13.65
CA GLY A 59 6.24 15.75 12.75
C GLY A 59 5.93 14.39 13.37
N SER A 60 6.28 14.18 14.64
CA SER A 60 6.05 12.91 15.32
C SER A 60 4.62 12.76 15.87
N TRP A 61 4.25 11.52 16.16
CA TRP A 61 3.07 11.16 16.96
C TRP A 61 3.47 10.37 18.18
N GLY A 62 2.72 10.53 19.26
CA GLY A 62 2.88 9.76 20.49
C GLY A 62 2.97 10.65 21.73
N LYS A 63 2.89 9.95 22.88
CA LYS A 63 3.08 10.53 24.21
C LYS A 63 4.12 9.67 24.90
N GLU A 64 5.02 10.12 25.63
CA GLU A 64 5.98 9.42 26.51
C GLU A 64 6.95 8.42 25.84
N ARG A 65 6.49 7.48 25.00
CA ARG A 65 7.30 6.41 24.40
C ARG A 65 6.88 6.07 22.96
N TYR A 66 7.72 5.30 22.28
CA TYR A 66 7.45 4.73 20.97
C TYR A 66 7.14 5.76 19.88
N TRP A 67 7.84 6.88 19.89
CA TRP A 67 7.67 7.97 18.91
C TRP A 67 7.83 7.48 17.46
N VAL A 68 8.86 6.67 17.22
CA VAL A 68 9.14 6.13 15.89
C VAL A 68 8.02 5.19 15.43
N ALA A 69 7.63 4.26 16.29
CA ALA A 69 6.57 3.29 15.95
C ALA A 69 5.22 4.00 15.75
N ASN A 70 4.84 4.91 16.64
CA ASN A 70 3.60 5.66 16.53
C ASN A 70 3.58 6.55 15.27
N THR A 71 4.72 7.20 14.96
CA THR A 71 4.83 8.01 13.75
C THR A 71 4.74 7.17 12.50
N ALA A 72 5.40 6.01 12.46
CA ALA A 72 5.32 5.10 11.34
C ALA A 72 3.90 4.59 11.09
N LEU A 73 3.20 4.17 12.16
CA LEU A 73 1.81 3.69 12.05
C LEU A 73 0.84 4.80 11.65
N SER A 74 1.00 6.01 12.19
CA SER A 74 0.17 7.16 11.82
C SER A 74 0.38 7.55 10.36
N THR A 75 1.63 7.61 9.91
CA THR A 75 1.98 7.87 8.51
C THR A 75 1.38 6.80 7.59
N LEU A 76 1.50 5.53 7.96
CA LEU A 76 0.92 4.42 7.20
C LEU A 76 -0.60 4.53 7.11
N ALA A 77 -1.30 4.94 8.18
CA ALA A 77 -2.75 5.11 8.18
C ALA A 77 -3.22 6.11 7.12
N PHE A 78 -2.53 7.23 6.93
CA PHE A 78 -2.83 8.17 5.86
C PHE A 78 -2.54 7.59 4.47
N MET A 79 -1.41 6.90 4.30
CA MET A 79 -1.00 6.33 3.01
C MET A 79 -1.96 5.23 2.53
N VAL A 80 -2.43 4.37 3.43
CA VAL A 80 -3.41 3.31 3.10
C VAL A 80 -4.74 3.89 2.61
N GLN A 81 -5.09 5.10 3.04
CA GLN A 81 -6.27 5.81 2.53
C GLN A 81 -6.01 6.60 1.25
N GLY A 82 -4.84 6.44 0.63
CA GLY A 82 -4.49 7.04 -0.65
C GLY A 82 -3.95 8.46 -0.56
N HIS A 83 -3.63 8.96 0.63
CA HIS A 83 -2.98 10.26 0.76
C HIS A 83 -1.49 10.17 0.43
N VAL A 84 -0.96 11.20 -0.21
CA VAL A 84 0.44 11.28 -0.63
C VAL A 84 1.14 12.49 -0.01
N PRO A 85 2.46 12.39 0.27
CA PRO A 85 3.22 13.50 0.83
C PRO A 85 3.13 14.76 -0.02
N GLY A 86 3.05 15.91 0.61
CA GLY A 86 3.03 17.21 -0.05
C GLY A 86 1.75 17.56 -0.83
N GLN A 87 0.75 16.65 -0.91
CA GLN A 87 -0.44 16.86 -1.70
C GLN A 87 -1.74 16.65 -0.90
N GLY A 88 -2.72 17.50 -1.16
CA GLY A 88 -4.05 17.40 -0.57
C GLY A 88 -4.09 17.69 0.93
N ARG A 89 -5.21 17.32 1.56
CA ARG A 89 -5.56 17.70 2.93
C ARG A 89 -4.53 17.32 3.98
N TYR A 90 -3.92 16.14 3.86
CA TYR A 90 -2.98 15.58 4.83
C TYR A 90 -1.54 15.50 4.31
N GLY A 91 -1.26 16.08 3.14
CA GLY A 91 0.04 16.00 2.49
C GLY A 91 1.18 16.54 3.36
N GLN A 92 0.96 17.66 4.04
CA GLN A 92 1.95 18.25 4.96
C GLN A 92 2.15 17.40 6.23
N ASN A 93 1.08 16.77 6.74
CA ASN A 93 1.20 15.85 7.86
C ASN A 93 2.07 14.63 7.50
N LEU A 94 1.85 14.07 6.31
CA LEU A 94 2.64 12.96 5.79
C LEU A 94 4.10 13.36 5.58
N GLU A 95 4.35 14.49 4.96
CA GLU A 95 5.71 14.98 4.70
C GLU A 95 6.51 15.17 5.99
N ARG A 96 5.91 15.80 7.00
CA ARG A 96 6.55 15.98 8.32
C ARG A 96 6.79 14.63 9.01
N GLY A 97 5.82 13.70 8.97
CA GLY A 97 5.97 12.38 9.57
C GLY A 97 7.09 11.57 8.92
N ILE A 98 7.16 11.56 7.61
CA ILE A 98 8.24 10.91 6.86
C ILE A 98 9.59 11.56 7.19
N SER A 99 9.67 12.89 7.20
CA SER A 99 10.89 13.62 7.53
C SER A 99 11.38 13.28 8.94
N TYR A 100 10.46 13.17 9.91
CA TYR A 100 10.79 12.70 11.25
C TYR A 100 11.42 11.31 11.23
N LEU A 101 10.77 10.33 10.56
CA LEU A 101 11.28 8.95 10.47
C LEU A 101 12.66 8.87 9.80
N VAL A 102 12.86 9.60 8.71
CA VAL A 102 14.14 9.69 8.02
C VAL A 102 15.22 10.28 8.94
N SER A 103 14.88 11.31 9.72
CA SER A 103 15.83 11.90 10.69
C SER A 103 16.22 10.91 11.78
N GLN A 104 15.34 10.00 12.21
CA GLN A 104 15.69 8.95 13.16
C GLN A 104 16.59 7.87 12.53
N ALA A 105 16.34 7.51 11.26
CA ALA A 105 17.19 6.57 10.53
C ALA A 105 18.64 7.03 10.43
N GLY A 106 18.87 8.34 10.26
CA GLY A 106 20.21 8.91 10.19
C GLY A 106 21.01 8.94 11.50
N LYS A 107 20.38 8.62 12.64
CA LYS A 107 21.03 8.65 13.97
C LYS A 107 21.87 7.39 14.26
N ARG A 108 21.70 6.33 13.50
CA ARG A 108 22.38 5.05 13.68
C ARG A 108 23.00 4.57 12.37
N SER A 109 24.19 4.00 12.46
CA SER A 109 24.92 3.45 11.31
C SER A 109 24.52 2.01 10.97
N ASP A 110 23.80 1.33 11.88
CA ASP A 110 23.39 -0.07 11.72
C ASP A 110 22.07 -0.25 10.95
N GLY A 111 21.42 0.84 10.54
CA GLY A 111 20.18 0.82 9.77
C GLY A 111 18.90 0.63 10.61
N TYR A 112 19.02 0.47 11.93
CA TYR A 112 17.85 0.40 12.79
C TYR A 112 17.25 1.80 13.03
N ILE A 113 15.92 1.86 12.98
CA ILE A 113 15.16 3.06 13.33
C ILE A 113 14.47 2.78 14.67
N VAL A 114 15.00 3.38 15.72
CA VAL A 114 14.50 3.19 17.11
C VAL A 114 14.43 4.53 17.83
N ASP A 115 13.60 4.59 18.86
CA ASP A 115 13.60 5.73 19.77
C ASP A 115 14.92 5.80 20.54
N SER A 116 15.51 6.98 20.60
CA SER A 116 16.79 7.22 21.25
C SER A 116 16.77 7.03 22.78
N SER A 117 15.59 6.76 23.36
CA SER A 117 15.38 6.52 24.79
C SER A 117 15.41 5.04 25.20
N SER A 118 15.69 4.12 24.26
CA SER A 118 15.75 2.68 24.50
C SER A 118 17.20 2.17 24.65
N GLY A 119 18.09 2.98 25.18
CA GLY A 119 19.45 2.61 25.61
C GLY A 119 19.56 2.62 27.11
#